data_6d798437883043214eb0a6905d9368e7
#
_entry.id   6d798437883043214eb0a6905d9368e7
#
_cell.length_a   1.000
_cell.length_b   1.000
_cell.length_c   1.000
_cell.angle_alpha   90.00
_cell.angle_beta   90.00
_cell.angle_gamma   90.00
#
_symmetry.space_group_name_H-M   'P 1'
#
loop_
_entity.id
_entity.type
_entity.pdbx_description
1 polymer ?
#
loop_
_entity_poly.entity_id
_entity_poly.type
_entity_poly.pdbx_seq_one_letter_code
_entity_poly.pdbx_strand_id
1 'polypeptide(L)'
;MRIGLYIFISKGYNRATDKRRTDMYKLIKKDGNAKRGEFHTVHGVIQTPVFMNVGTVAAIKGAVSTEDLEQIKTQVELSNTYHLHVRPGDTLIKELGGLHKFMVWDKPILTDSGGFQVFSLATLRKIKEEGVYFHSHVDGRKIFMGPEESMQIQSNLASTIAMAFDECPSSVAERSYVENSVARTTRWLERCKKEMARLNSLEDTINKNQMLFGINQGAIFEDIRIDHAKRIAEMDLDGYAIGGLAVGETHEEMYR
;
A
#
# COMPACT_ATOMS: atom_id res chain seq x y z
N MET A 1 11.01 -7.72 12.63
CA MET A 1 11.20 -7.25 11.26
C MET A 1 10.45 -5.92 11.12
N ARG A 2 11.18 -4.81 10.98
CA ARG A 2 10.58 -3.47 10.90
C ARG A 2 10.37 -3.16 9.41
N ILE A 3 9.13 -3.15 8.96
CA ILE A 3 8.79 -2.70 7.61
C ILE A 3 8.63 -1.19 7.69
N GLY A 4 9.61 -0.44 7.20
CA GLY A 4 9.50 1.01 7.06
C GLY A 4 8.77 1.35 5.77
N LEU A 5 7.46 1.52 5.81
CA LEU A 5 6.71 2.13 4.71
C LEU A 5 6.62 3.63 4.97
N TYR A 6 7.33 4.42 4.19
CA TYR A 6 7.24 5.88 4.23
C TYR A 6 6.26 6.34 3.15
N ILE A 7 5.18 6.99 3.59
CA ILE A 7 4.15 7.52 2.68
C ILE A 7 4.37 9.01 2.51
N PHE A 8 4.54 9.44 1.26
CA PHE A 8 4.55 10.84 0.87
C PHE A 8 3.26 11.16 0.12
N ILE A 9 2.54 12.15 0.62
CA ILE A 9 1.39 12.70 -0.06
C ILE A 9 1.91 13.89 -0.86
N SER A 10 1.95 13.76 -2.19
CA SER A 10 2.42 14.85 -3.03
C SER A 10 1.30 15.85 -3.27
N LYS A 11 1.61 17.15 -3.11
CA LYS A 11 0.83 18.20 -3.77
C LYS A 11 0.99 17.97 -5.28
N GLY A 12 -0.08 17.63 -5.97
CA GLY A 12 -0.06 17.47 -7.43
C GLY A 12 0.59 18.67 -8.10
N TYR A 13 1.53 18.41 -8.98
CA TYR A 13 2.13 19.41 -9.84
C TYR A 13 1.00 19.97 -10.72
N ASN A 14 0.70 21.27 -10.58
CA ASN A 14 -0.32 22.04 -11.23
C ASN A 14 -0.94 21.43 -12.52
N ARG A 15 -2.12 20.82 -12.39
CA ARG A 15 -3.16 20.90 -13.42
C ARG A 15 -4.48 21.21 -12.73
N ALA A 16 -4.99 22.41 -13.02
CA ALA A 16 -6.15 23.06 -12.38
C ALA A 16 -7.52 22.45 -12.78
N THR A 17 -7.67 21.12 -12.78
CA THR A 17 -8.88 20.47 -13.28
C THR A 17 -9.59 19.52 -12.32
N ASP A 18 -9.01 19.14 -11.19
CA ASP A 18 -9.73 18.33 -10.19
C ASP A 18 -9.66 18.95 -8.80
N LYS A 19 -10.73 19.65 -8.41
CA LYS A 19 -10.89 20.25 -7.08
C LYS A 19 -10.77 19.23 -5.94
N ARG A 20 -11.08 17.94 -6.18
CA ARG A 20 -11.04 16.90 -5.14
C ARG A 20 -9.62 16.63 -4.63
N ARG A 21 -8.59 16.74 -5.46
CA ARG A 21 -7.20 16.44 -5.10
C ARG A 21 -6.48 17.59 -4.40
N THR A 22 -6.84 18.83 -4.65
CA THR A 22 -6.25 20.00 -3.97
C THR A 22 -6.61 20.06 -2.49
N ASP A 23 -7.70 19.41 -2.10
CA ASP A 23 -8.22 19.44 -0.73
C ASP A 23 -7.80 18.21 0.11
N MET A 24 -7.22 17.15 -0.52
CA MET A 24 -6.82 15.93 0.21
C MET A 24 -5.67 16.15 1.19
N TYR A 25 -4.67 16.96 0.85
CA TYR A 25 -3.54 17.24 1.75
C TYR A 25 -3.36 18.74 1.95
N LYS A 26 -3.43 19.16 3.23
CA LYS A 26 -3.22 20.53 3.64
C LYS A 26 -1.96 20.64 4.48
N LEU A 27 -0.96 21.37 3.99
CA LEU A 27 0.22 21.73 4.77
C LEU A 27 -0.17 22.80 5.80
N ILE A 28 -0.08 22.48 7.10
CA ILE A 28 -0.45 23.38 8.21
C ILE A 28 0.74 24.22 8.63
N LYS A 29 1.93 23.59 8.82
CA LYS A 29 3.13 24.28 9.28
C LYS A 29 4.38 23.64 8.71
N LYS A 30 5.39 24.47 8.45
CA LYS A 30 6.74 24.05 8.10
C LYS A 30 7.73 24.66 9.09
N ASP A 31 8.72 23.88 9.53
CA ASP A 31 9.82 24.31 10.37
C ASP A 31 11.11 23.62 9.87
N GLY A 32 11.99 24.38 9.22
CA GLY A 32 13.10 23.82 8.46
C GLY A 32 12.60 22.84 7.40
N ASN A 33 13.03 21.57 7.48
CA ASN A 33 12.56 20.48 6.63
C ASN A 33 11.35 19.72 7.21
N ALA A 34 11.03 19.92 8.48
CA ALA A 34 9.89 19.29 9.10
C ALA A 34 8.57 19.90 8.58
N LYS A 35 7.57 19.04 8.40
CA LYS A 35 6.24 19.44 7.89
C LYS A 35 5.16 18.82 8.77
N ARG A 36 4.20 19.65 9.20
CA ARG A 36 2.95 19.20 9.78
C ARG A 36 1.83 19.46 8.78
N GLY A 37 0.99 18.46 8.56
CA GLY A 37 -0.14 18.57 7.63
C GLY A 37 -1.35 17.77 8.06
N GLU A 38 -2.42 17.92 7.32
CA GLU A 38 -3.64 17.14 7.40
C GLU A 38 -3.85 16.39 6.10
N PHE A 39 -4.16 15.10 6.21
CA PHE A 39 -4.56 14.29 5.10
C PHE A 39 -6.02 13.88 5.26
N HIS A 40 -6.86 14.36 4.36
CA HIS A 40 -8.30 14.20 4.39
C HIS A 40 -8.71 12.95 3.61
N THR A 41 -9.46 12.07 4.25
CA THR A 41 -9.96 10.82 3.68
C THR A 41 -11.46 10.68 3.90
N VAL A 42 -12.10 9.70 3.25
CA VAL A 42 -13.52 9.40 3.47
C VAL A 42 -13.84 8.86 4.87
N HIS A 43 -12.80 8.40 5.60
CA HIS A 43 -12.93 7.87 6.96
C HIS A 43 -12.30 8.80 8.02
N GLY A 44 -12.12 10.08 7.70
CA GLY A 44 -11.61 11.07 8.63
C GLY A 44 -10.28 11.69 8.21
N VAL A 45 -9.75 12.54 9.08
CA VAL A 45 -8.55 13.34 8.84
C VAL A 45 -7.38 12.74 9.60
N ILE A 46 -6.26 12.55 8.91
CA ILE A 46 -4.99 12.08 9.49
C ILE A 46 -4.08 13.29 9.69
N GLN A 47 -3.66 13.54 10.93
CA GLN A 47 -2.64 14.54 11.27
C GLN A 47 -1.25 13.97 10.98
N THR A 48 -0.47 14.61 10.11
CA THR A 48 0.88 14.14 9.75
C THR A 48 1.97 15.01 10.38
N PRO A 49 3.11 14.41 10.77
CA PRO A 49 3.49 13.00 10.64
C PRO A 49 2.71 12.09 11.60
N VAL A 50 2.52 10.83 11.18
CA VAL A 50 1.78 9.82 11.96
C VAL A 50 2.46 8.46 11.83
N PHE A 51 2.37 7.66 12.86
CA PHE A 51 2.72 6.25 12.84
C PHE A 51 1.47 5.41 12.56
N MET A 52 1.58 4.42 11.66
CA MET A 52 0.54 3.44 11.40
C MET A 52 0.85 2.13 12.13
N ASN A 53 -0.06 1.71 12.99
CA ASN A 53 0.02 0.40 13.64
C ASN A 53 -0.26 -0.70 12.60
N VAL A 54 0.43 -1.83 12.73
CA VAL A 54 0.24 -2.96 11.81
C VAL A 54 -0.71 -3.98 12.43
N GLY A 55 -1.94 -3.99 11.96
CA GLY A 55 -2.95 -5.00 12.24
C GLY A 55 -2.97 -6.08 11.17
N THR A 56 -2.11 -7.09 11.29
CA THR A 56 -1.84 -8.08 10.22
C THR A 56 -3.08 -8.77 9.68
N VAL A 57 -4.01 -9.15 10.56
CA VAL A 57 -5.23 -9.91 10.22
C VAL A 57 -6.47 -9.23 10.83
N ALA A 58 -6.63 -7.95 10.58
CA ALA A 58 -7.68 -7.12 11.18
C ALA A 58 -7.56 -7.03 12.73
N ALA A 59 -6.37 -7.25 13.26
CA ALA A 59 -6.02 -7.11 14.67
C ALA A 59 -4.50 -7.02 14.85
N ILE A 60 -4.06 -6.35 15.88
CA ILE A 60 -2.65 -6.32 16.27
C ILE A 60 -2.33 -7.57 17.09
N LYS A 61 -1.31 -8.32 16.69
CA LYS A 61 -0.85 -9.48 17.43
C LYS A 61 -0.39 -9.07 18.82
N GLY A 62 -0.76 -9.84 19.84
CA GLY A 62 -0.43 -9.56 21.25
C GLY A 62 -1.57 -8.92 22.02
N ALA A 63 -2.82 -9.07 21.54
CA ALA A 63 -4.05 -8.71 22.23
C ALA A 63 -4.29 -7.19 22.38
N VAL A 64 -3.89 -6.40 21.39
CA VAL A 64 -4.30 -4.98 21.30
C VAL A 64 -5.63 -4.91 20.57
N SER A 65 -6.66 -4.48 21.27
CA SER A 65 -8.03 -4.33 20.74
C SER A 65 -8.24 -2.99 20.02
N THR A 66 -9.37 -2.85 19.36
CA THR A 66 -9.80 -1.55 18.78
C THR A 66 -9.97 -0.49 19.85
N GLU A 67 -10.50 -0.85 21.02
CA GLU A 67 -10.65 0.04 22.17
C GLU A 67 -9.29 0.54 22.67
N ASP A 68 -8.27 -0.33 22.72
CA ASP A 68 -6.91 0.07 23.09
C ASP A 68 -6.34 1.08 22.06
N LEU A 69 -6.55 0.83 20.76
CA LEU A 69 -6.13 1.73 19.70
C LEU A 69 -6.82 3.10 19.80
N GLU A 70 -8.08 3.14 20.22
CA GLU A 70 -8.79 4.39 20.46
C GLU A 70 -8.24 5.14 21.66
N GLN A 71 -7.97 4.43 22.77
CA GLN A 71 -7.38 5.03 23.98
C GLN A 71 -6.02 5.69 23.70
N ILE A 72 -5.16 5.05 22.90
CA ILE A 72 -3.87 5.63 22.50
C ILE A 72 -3.99 6.62 21.33
N LYS A 73 -5.22 6.93 20.89
CA LYS A 73 -5.53 7.90 19.84
C LYS A 73 -4.89 7.57 18.50
N THR A 74 -4.85 6.30 18.14
CA THR A 74 -4.45 5.84 16.80
C THR A 74 -5.32 6.52 15.74
N GLN A 75 -4.69 7.04 14.68
CA GLN A 75 -5.40 7.77 13.63
C GLN A 75 -5.59 6.94 12.35
N VAL A 76 -4.71 5.99 12.12
CA VAL A 76 -4.71 5.15 10.92
C VAL A 76 -4.08 3.81 11.25
N GLU A 77 -4.65 2.73 10.72
CA GLU A 77 -4.14 1.37 10.87
C GLU A 77 -3.75 0.78 9.51
N LEU A 78 -2.74 -0.09 9.51
CA LEU A 78 -2.33 -0.86 8.33
C LEU A 78 -2.75 -2.31 8.50
N SER A 79 -3.50 -2.85 7.53
CA SER A 79 -3.86 -4.27 7.43
C SER A 79 -3.19 -4.94 6.23
N ASN A 80 -2.85 -6.22 6.37
CA ASN A 80 -2.10 -6.94 5.35
C ASN A 80 -3.02 -7.69 4.38
N THR A 81 -3.02 -7.29 3.13
CA THR A 81 -3.83 -7.85 2.02
C THR A 81 -3.65 -9.35 1.86
N TYR A 82 -2.41 -9.82 1.78
CA TYR A 82 -2.11 -11.24 1.62
C TYR A 82 -2.66 -12.09 2.77
N HIS A 83 -2.42 -11.68 4.02
CA HIS A 83 -2.87 -12.44 5.18
C HIS A 83 -4.40 -12.52 5.25
N LEU A 84 -5.08 -11.43 5.00
CA LEU A 84 -6.54 -11.37 5.01
C LEU A 84 -7.18 -12.14 3.85
N HIS A 85 -6.54 -12.15 2.67
CA HIS A 85 -6.96 -12.98 1.54
C HIS A 85 -6.85 -14.48 1.85
N VAL A 86 -5.74 -14.90 2.47
CA VAL A 86 -5.54 -16.30 2.83
C VAL A 86 -6.48 -16.72 3.97
N ARG A 87 -6.66 -15.87 4.96
CA ARG A 87 -7.51 -16.15 6.13
C ARG A 87 -7.92 -14.85 6.84
N PRO A 88 -9.22 -14.55 7.01
CA PRO A 88 -10.40 -15.43 6.79
C PRO A 88 -10.84 -15.53 5.33
N GLY A 89 -10.32 -14.68 4.41
CA GLY A 89 -10.73 -14.53 3.03
C GLY A 89 -11.42 -13.17 2.80
N ASP A 90 -10.98 -12.47 1.77
CA ASP A 90 -11.48 -11.14 1.42
C ASP A 90 -12.96 -11.14 1.00
N THR A 91 -13.44 -12.23 0.39
CA THR A 91 -14.85 -12.39 0.03
C THR A 91 -15.75 -12.40 1.28
N LEU A 92 -15.35 -13.16 2.33
CA LEU A 92 -16.09 -13.16 3.60
C LEU A 92 -16.10 -11.76 4.24
N ILE A 93 -14.95 -11.05 4.19
CA ILE A 93 -14.87 -9.69 4.73
C ILE A 93 -15.78 -8.74 3.94
N LYS A 94 -15.87 -8.89 2.60
CA LYS A 94 -16.83 -8.14 1.77
C LYS A 94 -18.28 -8.41 2.21
N GLU A 95 -18.66 -9.67 2.41
CA GLU A 95 -20.01 -10.06 2.87
C GLU A 95 -20.36 -9.45 4.24
N LEU A 96 -19.36 -9.29 5.11
CA LEU A 96 -19.50 -8.64 6.41
C LEU A 96 -19.47 -7.10 6.33
N GLY A 97 -19.32 -6.52 5.15
CA GLY A 97 -19.37 -5.07 4.89
C GLY A 97 -18.02 -4.37 4.96
N GLY A 98 -16.93 -5.09 4.71
CA GLY A 98 -15.57 -4.57 4.64
C GLY A 98 -14.84 -4.56 5.99
N LEU A 99 -13.54 -4.21 5.96
CA LEU A 99 -12.68 -4.22 7.14
C LEU A 99 -13.16 -3.30 8.26
N HIS A 100 -13.67 -2.12 7.93
CA HIS A 100 -14.14 -1.17 8.93
C HIS A 100 -15.22 -1.77 9.83
N LYS A 101 -16.20 -2.49 9.23
CA LYS A 101 -17.22 -3.20 10.01
C LYS A 101 -16.67 -4.43 10.72
N PHE A 102 -15.81 -5.19 10.03
CA PHE A 102 -15.23 -6.42 10.58
C PHE A 102 -14.36 -6.15 11.80
N MET A 103 -13.63 -5.04 11.81
CA MET A 103 -12.74 -4.64 12.91
C MET A 103 -13.43 -3.76 13.96
N VAL A 104 -14.65 -3.27 13.67
CA VAL A 104 -15.30 -2.22 14.46
C VAL A 104 -14.39 -0.97 14.57
N TRP A 105 -13.82 -0.55 13.43
CA TRP A 105 -12.89 0.57 13.31
C TRP A 105 -13.37 1.53 12.23
N ASP A 106 -13.72 2.75 12.59
CA ASP A 106 -14.30 3.75 11.69
C ASP A 106 -13.31 4.75 11.12
N LYS A 107 -12.04 4.71 11.59
CA LYS A 107 -10.96 5.59 11.12
C LYS A 107 -10.23 5.01 9.91
N PRO A 108 -9.34 5.78 9.25
CA PRO A 108 -8.64 5.32 8.07
C PRO A 108 -7.89 4.00 8.24
N ILE A 109 -8.00 3.13 7.24
CA ILE A 109 -7.25 1.88 7.11
C ILE A 109 -6.46 1.93 5.80
N LEU A 110 -5.18 1.59 5.86
CA LEU A 110 -4.36 1.32 4.69
C LEU A 110 -4.20 -0.20 4.54
N THR A 111 -4.43 -0.73 3.35
CA THR A 111 -4.04 -2.11 3.01
C THR A 111 -2.77 -2.10 2.18
N ASP A 112 -1.80 -2.94 2.56
CA ASP A 112 -0.58 -3.11 1.76
C ASP A 112 -0.87 -3.80 0.42
N SER A 113 0.11 -3.85 -0.47
CA SER A 113 -0.03 -4.46 -1.80
C SER A 113 -0.21 -5.99 -1.77
N GLY A 114 0.18 -6.63 -0.68
CA GLY A 114 0.37 -8.08 -0.59
C GLY A 114 1.68 -8.55 -1.24
N GLY A 115 2.34 -7.73 -2.03
CA GLY A 115 3.56 -8.07 -2.76
C GLY A 115 4.71 -8.46 -1.83
N PHE A 116 5.01 -7.66 -0.82
CA PHE A 116 6.11 -7.95 0.11
C PHE A 116 5.97 -9.32 0.78
N GLN A 117 4.77 -9.72 1.24
CA GLN A 117 4.55 -11.01 1.88
C GLN A 117 4.74 -12.16 0.89
N VAL A 118 4.31 -11.98 -0.35
CA VAL A 118 4.58 -12.92 -1.45
C VAL A 118 6.08 -13.08 -1.69
N PHE A 119 6.85 -11.98 -1.61
CA PHE A 119 8.30 -12.01 -1.80
C PHE A 119 9.06 -12.52 -0.58
N SER A 120 8.59 -12.30 0.64
CA SER A 120 9.29 -12.65 1.88
C SER A 120 8.93 -14.03 2.44
N LEU A 121 7.69 -14.50 2.26
CA LEU A 121 7.18 -15.73 2.88
C LEU A 121 7.17 -16.93 1.92
N ALA A 122 7.16 -16.70 0.60
CA ALA A 122 7.10 -17.77 -0.37
C ALA A 122 8.49 -18.30 -0.71
N THR A 123 8.80 -19.51 -0.27
CA THR A 123 10.04 -20.23 -0.62
C THR A 123 10.09 -20.66 -2.08
N LEU A 124 8.94 -20.93 -2.69
CA LEU A 124 8.78 -21.28 -4.08
C LEU A 124 7.82 -20.30 -4.75
N ARG A 125 8.38 -19.32 -5.45
CA ARG A 125 7.64 -18.32 -6.22
C ARG A 125 8.11 -18.27 -7.66
N LYS A 126 7.18 -18.00 -8.56
CA LYS A 126 7.47 -17.76 -9.98
C LYS A 126 6.89 -16.42 -10.37
N ILE A 127 7.79 -15.45 -10.59
CA ILE A 127 7.44 -14.10 -11.01
C ILE A 127 7.34 -14.12 -12.54
N LYS A 128 6.24 -13.57 -13.07
CA LYS A 128 6.00 -13.38 -14.48
C LYS A 128 5.45 -11.99 -14.73
N GLU A 129 5.23 -11.62 -15.98
CA GLU A 129 4.66 -10.34 -16.34
C GLU A 129 3.19 -10.21 -15.90
N GLU A 130 2.45 -11.31 -15.93
CA GLU A 130 1.05 -11.34 -15.48
C GLU A 130 0.91 -11.17 -13.96
N GLY A 131 1.87 -11.64 -13.16
CA GLY A 131 1.84 -11.66 -11.70
C GLY A 131 2.74 -12.72 -11.11
N VAL A 132 2.46 -13.15 -9.88
CA VAL A 132 3.28 -14.09 -9.11
C VAL A 132 2.48 -15.33 -8.74
N TYR A 133 3.04 -16.51 -9.05
CA TYR A 133 2.57 -17.81 -8.57
C TYR A 133 3.37 -18.23 -7.35
N PHE A 134 2.71 -18.61 -6.29
CA PHE A 134 3.35 -19.04 -5.04
C PHE A 134 2.45 -19.99 -4.24
N HIS A 135 2.97 -20.51 -3.12
CA HIS A 135 2.21 -21.41 -2.25
C HIS A 135 1.90 -20.71 -0.92
N SER A 136 0.66 -20.86 -0.46
CA SER A 136 0.22 -20.36 0.84
C SER A 136 1.05 -20.99 1.96
N HIS A 137 1.54 -20.18 2.87
CA HIS A 137 2.27 -20.64 4.05
C HIS A 137 1.36 -21.29 5.13
N VAL A 138 0.04 -21.18 4.96
CA VAL A 138 -0.96 -21.72 5.91
C VAL A 138 -1.35 -23.15 5.55
N ASP A 139 -1.67 -23.40 4.28
CA ASP A 139 -2.25 -24.66 3.80
C ASP A 139 -1.55 -25.23 2.56
N GLY A 140 -0.50 -24.58 2.06
CA GLY A 140 0.29 -25.03 0.91
C GLY A 140 -0.41 -24.92 -0.44
N ARG A 141 -1.66 -24.42 -0.50
CA ARG A 141 -2.36 -24.25 -1.78
C ARG A 141 -1.64 -23.28 -2.70
N LYS A 142 -1.71 -23.55 -4.00
CA LYS A 142 -1.16 -22.65 -5.02
C LYS A 142 -2.06 -21.43 -5.16
N ILE A 143 -1.45 -20.26 -5.10
CA ILE A 143 -2.10 -18.96 -5.24
C ILE A 143 -1.46 -18.22 -6.41
N PHE A 144 -2.28 -17.53 -7.19
CA PHE A 144 -1.84 -16.50 -8.13
C PHE A 144 -2.24 -15.14 -7.58
N MET A 145 -1.34 -14.17 -7.66
CA MET A 145 -1.61 -12.77 -7.33
C MET A 145 -0.90 -11.88 -8.33
N GLY A 146 -1.66 -11.05 -8.99
CA GLY A 146 -1.18 -10.00 -9.88
C GLY A 146 -1.85 -8.66 -9.54
N PRO A 147 -1.64 -7.64 -10.36
CA PRO A 147 -2.21 -6.32 -10.14
C PRO A 147 -3.73 -6.34 -9.98
N GLU A 148 -4.44 -7.03 -10.86
CA GLU A 148 -5.91 -7.08 -10.84
C GLU A 148 -6.43 -7.84 -9.62
N GLU A 149 -5.83 -8.97 -9.27
CA GLU A 149 -6.19 -9.75 -8.09
C GLU A 149 -5.95 -8.97 -6.81
N SER A 150 -4.79 -8.28 -6.70
CA SER A 150 -4.49 -7.44 -5.53
C SER A 150 -5.51 -6.31 -5.39
N MET A 151 -5.88 -5.63 -6.48
CA MET A 151 -6.90 -4.58 -6.45
C MET A 151 -8.27 -5.14 -6.09
N GLN A 152 -8.66 -6.29 -6.64
CA GLN A 152 -9.94 -6.94 -6.30
C GLN A 152 -10.02 -7.30 -4.82
N ILE A 153 -8.95 -7.89 -4.27
CA ILE A 153 -8.87 -8.24 -2.85
C ILE A 153 -9.01 -6.98 -2.00
N GLN A 154 -8.25 -5.92 -2.29
CA GLN A 154 -8.30 -4.67 -1.53
C GLN A 154 -9.65 -3.94 -1.67
N SER A 155 -10.30 -4.04 -2.82
CA SER A 155 -11.68 -3.55 -3.01
C SER A 155 -12.68 -4.31 -2.15
N ASN A 156 -12.56 -5.64 -2.03
CA ASN A 156 -13.39 -6.46 -1.13
C ASN A 156 -13.14 -6.12 0.35
N LEU A 157 -11.88 -5.84 0.72
CA LEU A 157 -11.51 -5.37 2.06
C LEU A 157 -12.04 -3.97 2.35
N ALA A 158 -12.30 -3.17 1.32
CA ALA A 158 -12.86 -1.81 1.39
C ALA A 158 -12.03 -0.84 2.25
N SER A 159 -10.71 -0.97 2.24
CA SER A 159 -9.81 -0.05 2.94
C SER A 159 -9.96 1.40 2.43
N THR A 160 -9.46 2.36 3.20
CA THR A 160 -9.42 3.77 2.81
C THR A 160 -8.39 3.99 1.72
N ILE A 161 -7.21 3.37 1.89
CA ILE A 161 -6.05 3.48 1.00
C ILE A 161 -5.61 2.08 0.60
N ALA A 162 -5.54 1.82 -0.70
CA ALA A 162 -4.98 0.61 -1.27
C ALA A 162 -3.59 0.88 -1.85
N MET A 163 -2.64 -0.02 -1.59
CA MET A 163 -1.31 0.05 -2.18
C MET A 163 -1.27 -0.74 -3.48
N ALA A 164 -0.67 -0.16 -4.53
CA ALA A 164 -0.50 -0.85 -5.80
C ALA A 164 0.39 -2.09 -5.65
N PHE A 165 0.06 -3.15 -6.40
CA PHE A 165 0.88 -4.37 -6.41
C PHE A 165 2.24 -4.09 -7.03
N ASP A 166 3.31 -4.44 -6.32
CA ASP A 166 4.69 -4.14 -6.66
C ASP A 166 5.62 -5.33 -6.47
N GLU A 167 6.77 -5.27 -7.07
CA GLU A 167 7.89 -6.18 -6.79
C GLU A 167 8.94 -5.47 -5.96
N CYS A 168 9.24 -6.01 -4.77
CA CYS A 168 10.27 -5.52 -3.88
C CYS A 168 11.55 -6.36 -4.03
N PRO A 169 12.53 -5.94 -4.85
CA PRO A 169 13.80 -6.65 -4.97
C PRO A 169 14.63 -6.53 -3.70
N SER A 170 15.48 -7.53 -3.43
CA SER A 170 16.43 -7.49 -2.33
C SER A 170 17.45 -6.35 -2.52
N SER A 171 17.93 -5.77 -1.43
CA SER A 171 18.99 -4.73 -1.44
C SER A 171 20.30 -5.22 -2.09
N VAL A 172 20.57 -6.54 -2.04
CA VAL A 172 21.74 -7.18 -2.65
C VAL A 172 21.49 -7.72 -4.07
N ALA A 173 20.35 -7.40 -4.68
CA ALA A 173 20.06 -7.85 -6.04
C ALA A 173 20.93 -7.15 -7.07
N GLU A 174 21.29 -7.87 -8.13
CA GLU A 174 22.04 -7.32 -9.26
C GLU A 174 21.27 -6.18 -9.92
N ARG A 175 22.01 -5.13 -10.32
CA ARG A 175 21.44 -3.91 -10.91
C ARG A 175 20.48 -4.20 -12.08
N SER A 176 20.88 -5.09 -12.99
CA SER A 176 20.06 -5.47 -14.15
C SER A 176 18.72 -6.12 -13.77
N TYR A 177 18.71 -6.88 -12.66
CA TYR A 177 17.48 -7.44 -12.11
C TYR A 177 16.58 -6.33 -11.54
N VAL A 178 17.18 -5.38 -10.80
CA VAL A 178 16.43 -4.25 -10.22
C VAL A 178 15.81 -3.38 -11.31
N GLU A 179 16.52 -3.09 -12.39
CA GLU A 179 16.00 -2.34 -13.55
C GLU A 179 14.77 -3.05 -14.16
N ASN A 180 14.86 -4.36 -14.37
CA ASN A 180 13.73 -5.16 -14.89
C ASN A 180 12.55 -5.22 -13.90
N SER A 181 12.82 -5.35 -12.61
CA SER A 181 11.81 -5.36 -11.54
C SER A 181 11.05 -4.03 -11.46
N VAL A 182 11.78 -2.91 -11.49
CA VAL A 182 11.20 -1.56 -11.48
C VAL A 182 10.35 -1.30 -12.72
N ALA A 183 10.84 -1.70 -13.90
CA ALA A 183 10.06 -1.59 -15.13
C ALA A 183 8.77 -2.42 -15.08
N ARG A 184 8.80 -3.62 -14.50
CA ARG A 184 7.62 -4.47 -14.27
C ARG A 184 6.66 -3.80 -13.28
N THR A 185 7.16 -3.31 -12.14
CA THR A 185 6.38 -2.60 -11.13
C THR A 185 5.67 -1.39 -11.74
N THR A 186 6.31 -0.65 -12.65
CA THR A 186 5.67 0.46 -13.36
C THR A 186 4.48 -0.02 -14.21
N ARG A 187 4.64 -1.09 -15.00
CA ARG A 187 3.54 -1.65 -15.81
C ARG A 187 2.43 -2.24 -14.92
N TRP A 188 2.78 -2.85 -13.80
CA TRP A 188 1.81 -3.34 -12.83
C TRP A 188 1.01 -2.20 -12.19
N LEU A 189 1.66 -1.07 -11.91
CA LEU A 189 0.99 0.12 -11.40
C LEU A 189 -0.06 0.68 -12.37
N GLU A 190 0.23 0.70 -13.68
CA GLU A 190 -0.74 1.09 -14.71
C GLU A 190 -1.97 0.16 -14.71
N ARG A 191 -1.75 -1.15 -14.57
CA ARG A 191 -2.81 -2.15 -14.46
C ARG A 191 -3.63 -1.96 -13.17
N CYS A 192 -2.97 -1.76 -12.02
CA CYS A 192 -3.63 -1.44 -10.75
C CYS A 192 -4.52 -0.20 -10.87
N LYS A 193 -4.01 0.89 -11.48
CA LYS A 193 -4.77 2.13 -11.67
C LYS A 193 -6.03 1.90 -12.51
N LYS A 194 -5.91 1.16 -13.61
CA LYS A 194 -7.05 0.82 -14.48
C LYS A 194 -8.08 -0.04 -13.76
N GLU A 195 -7.62 -1.07 -13.04
CA GLU A 195 -8.51 -1.97 -12.32
C GLU A 195 -9.18 -1.28 -11.14
N MET A 196 -8.49 -0.46 -10.37
CA MET A 196 -9.07 0.33 -9.27
C MET A 196 -10.18 1.26 -9.79
N ALA A 197 -9.96 1.94 -10.91
CA ALA A 197 -10.98 2.79 -11.52
C ALA A 197 -12.23 1.99 -11.92
N ARG A 198 -12.04 0.78 -12.48
CA ARG A 198 -13.13 -0.13 -12.82
C ARG A 198 -13.89 -0.56 -11.58
N LEU A 199 -13.18 -1.03 -10.54
CA LEU A 199 -13.79 -1.51 -9.31
C LEU A 199 -14.57 -0.40 -8.59
N ASN A 200 -14.01 0.80 -8.49
CA ASN A 200 -14.68 1.95 -7.86
C ASN A 200 -15.96 2.39 -8.61
N SER A 201 -16.15 1.98 -9.87
CA SER A 201 -17.36 2.27 -10.65
C SER A 201 -18.48 1.25 -10.48
N LEU A 202 -18.23 0.08 -9.88
CA LEU A 202 -19.22 -0.98 -9.72
C LEU A 202 -20.26 -0.62 -8.64
N GLU A 203 -21.49 -1.10 -8.81
CA GLU A 203 -22.57 -0.83 -7.86
C GLU A 203 -22.35 -1.49 -6.50
N ASP A 204 -21.81 -2.70 -6.49
CA ASP A 204 -21.58 -3.52 -5.30
C ASP A 204 -20.25 -3.23 -4.58
N THR A 205 -19.48 -2.24 -5.03
CA THR A 205 -18.26 -1.80 -4.34
C THR A 205 -18.62 -1.05 -3.06
N ILE A 206 -18.08 -1.52 -1.93
CA ILE A 206 -18.34 -0.95 -0.60
C ILE A 206 -17.76 0.47 -0.50
N ASN A 207 -16.48 0.63 -0.82
CA ASN A 207 -15.81 1.93 -0.80
C ASN A 207 -15.47 2.40 -2.23
N LYS A 208 -16.37 3.15 -2.85
CA LYS A 208 -16.19 3.72 -4.21
C LYS A 208 -15.17 4.85 -4.28
N ASN A 209 -14.68 5.33 -3.15
CA ASN A 209 -13.66 6.37 -3.03
C ASN A 209 -12.34 5.82 -2.47
N GLN A 210 -12.10 4.51 -2.64
CA GLN A 210 -10.84 3.91 -2.24
C GLN A 210 -9.69 4.54 -3.02
N MET A 211 -8.69 5.05 -2.29
CA MET A 211 -7.52 5.71 -2.86
C MET A 211 -6.48 4.69 -3.30
N LEU A 212 -5.75 5.00 -4.38
CA LEU A 212 -4.63 4.18 -4.84
C LEU A 212 -3.30 4.91 -4.64
N PHE A 213 -2.39 4.27 -3.90
CA PHE A 213 -1.02 4.75 -3.73
C PHE A 213 -0.04 3.89 -4.52
N GLY A 214 0.84 4.56 -5.30
CA GLY A 214 1.96 3.92 -6.00
C GLY A 214 3.15 3.73 -5.08
N ILE A 215 4.00 2.74 -5.38
CA ILE A 215 5.18 2.43 -4.56
C ILE A 215 6.44 2.66 -5.38
N ASN A 216 7.32 3.54 -4.89
CA ASN A 216 8.64 3.75 -5.46
C ASN A 216 9.57 2.61 -5.06
N GLN A 217 10.21 1.99 -6.06
CA GLN A 217 11.18 0.92 -5.91
C GLN A 217 12.51 1.30 -6.55
N GLY A 218 13.57 0.48 -6.36
CA GLY A 218 14.90 0.72 -6.94
C GLY A 218 16.05 0.20 -6.08
N ALA A 219 15.75 -0.61 -5.05
CA ALA A 219 16.73 -1.13 -4.10
C ALA A 219 17.65 0.02 -3.56
N ILE A 220 18.95 -0.16 -3.55
CA ILE A 220 19.94 0.84 -3.10
C ILE A 220 20.44 1.76 -4.22
N PHE A 221 19.92 1.65 -5.45
CA PHE A 221 20.39 2.43 -6.60
C PHE A 221 19.65 3.76 -6.68
N GLU A 222 20.33 4.85 -6.32
CA GLU A 222 19.76 6.20 -6.26
C GLU A 222 19.16 6.66 -7.59
N ASP A 223 19.90 6.49 -8.69
CA ASP A 223 19.45 6.87 -10.04
C ASP A 223 18.16 6.12 -10.48
N ILE A 224 18.08 4.82 -10.19
CA ILE A 224 16.87 4.01 -10.48
C ILE A 224 15.70 4.51 -9.63
N ARG A 225 15.92 4.80 -8.34
CA ARG A 225 14.86 5.30 -7.44
C ARG A 225 14.34 6.66 -7.90
N ILE A 226 15.24 7.57 -8.29
CA ILE A 226 14.87 8.91 -8.79
C ILE A 226 14.08 8.81 -10.10
N ASP A 227 14.55 7.99 -11.05
CA ASP A 227 13.87 7.80 -12.33
C ASP A 227 12.49 7.18 -12.12
N HIS A 228 12.38 6.12 -11.30
CA HIS A 228 11.11 5.49 -11.00
C HIS A 228 10.15 6.44 -10.28
N ALA A 229 10.63 7.25 -9.33
CA ALA A 229 9.80 8.25 -8.65
C ALA A 229 9.19 9.26 -9.64
N LYS A 230 9.97 9.73 -10.62
CA LYS A 230 9.49 10.62 -11.68
C LYS A 230 8.40 9.94 -12.53
N ARG A 231 8.65 8.70 -12.97
CA ARG A 231 7.70 7.96 -13.81
C ARG A 231 6.35 7.71 -13.10
N ILE A 232 6.38 7.26 -11.84
CA ILE A 232 5.14 7.02 -11.10
C ILE A 232 4.41 8.32 -10.76
N ALA A 233 5.15 9.44 -10.54
CA ALA A 233 4.54 10.74 -10.31
C ALA A 233 3.73 11.25 -11.52
N GLU A 234 4.15 10.91 -12.76
CA GLU A 234 3.42 11.25 -13.99
C GLU A 234 2.08 10.50 -14.12
N MET A 235 1.91 9.39 -13.39
CA MET A 235 0.66 8.63 -13.40
C MET A 235 -0.48 9.30 -12.63
N ASP A 236 -0.20 10.36 -11.88
CA ASP A 236 -1.20 11.16 -11.17
C ASP A 236 -2.11 10.30 -10.27
N LEU A 237 -1.53 9.70 -9.23
CA LEU A 237 -2.21 8.88 -8.23
C LEU A 237 -2.63 9.71 -7.01
N ASP A 238 -3.43 9.12 -6.11
CA ASP A 238 -3.86 9.77 -4.87
C ASP A 238 -2.70 9.97 -3.88
N GLY A 239 -1.66 9.14 -3.97
CA GLY A 239 -0.45 9.26 -3.15
C GLY A 239 0.64 8.29 -3.57
N TYR A 240 1.79 8.39 -2.89
CA TYR A 240 2.99 7.62 -3.19
C TYR A 240 3.67 7.16 -1.91
N ALA A 241 4.27 5.98 -1.96
CA ALA A 241 5.06 5.41 -0.89
C ALA A 241 6.50 5.19 -1.34
N ILE A 242 7.44 5.25 -0.42
CA ILE A 242 8.81 4.78 -0.60
C ILE A 242 8.86 3.33 -0.13
N GLY A 243 9.03 2.41 -1.07
CA GLY A 243 9.21 0.99 -0.81
C GLY A 243 10.65 0.55 -0.94
N GLY A 244 10.91 -0.74 -0.71
CA GLY A 244 12.22 -1.34 -0.86
C GLY A 244 13.24 -0.87 0.17
N LEU A 245 12.80 -0.48 1.35
CA LEU A 245 13.63 -0.12 2.50
C LEU A 245 13.46 -1.13 3.63
N ALA A 246 14.50 -1.28 4.47
CA ALA A 246 14.59 -2.26 5.55
C ALA A 246 14.49 -3.72 5.05
N VAL A 247 15.06 -3.99 3.88
CA VAL A 247 15.07 -5.31 3.20
C VAL A 247 16.47 -5.90 3.06
N GLY A 248 17.41 -5.47 3.92
CA GLY A 248 18.76 -6.01 4.00
C GLY A 248 19.90 -4.99 3.84
N GLU A 249 19.57 -3.75 3.50
CA GLU A 249 20.53 -2.63 3.44
C GLU A 249 20.92 -2.15 4.84
N THR A 250 22.03 -1.44 4.92
CA THR A 250 22.48 -0.74 6.13
C THR A 250 21.62 0.51 6.39
N HIS A 251 21.65 1.04 7.62
CA HIS A 251 20.99 2.30 7.94
C HIS A 251 21.51 3.46 7.11
N GLU A 252 22.81 3.49 6.80
CA GLU A 252 23.43 4.53 5.97
C GLU A 252 22.89 4.49 4.54
N GLU A 253 22.80 3.30 3.94
CA GLU A 253 22.22 3.11 2.60
C GLU A 253 20.73 3.47 2.57
N MET A 254 19.99 3.14 3.64
CA MET A 254 18.56 3.43 3.74
C MET A 254 18.26 4.93 3.81
N TYR A 255 19.13 5.74 4.47
CA TYR A 255 18.92 7.18 4.63
C TYR A 255 19.61 8.05 3.57
N ARG A 256 20.39 7.45 2.70
CA ARG A 256 21.07 8.12 1.60
C ARG A 256 20.08 8.48 0.49
#